data_0e9c86e2c04bfb99fe005be167402af3
#
_entry.id   0e9c86e2c04bfb99fe005be167402af3
#
_cell.length_a   1.000
_cell.length_b   1.000
_cell.length_c   1.000
_cell.angle_alpha   90.00
_cell.angle_beta   90.00
_cell.angle_gamma   90.00
#
_symmetry.space_group_name_H-M   'P 1'
#
loop_
_entity.id
_entity.type
_entity.pdbx_description
1 polymer ?
#
loop_
_entity_poly.entity_id
_entity_poly.type
_entity_poly.pdbx_seq_one_letter_code
_entity_poly.pdbx_strand_id
1 'polypeptide(L)'
;MTMRVERAAGGVVVRERNGAREVLLIDDQYGKVSFPKGHLEPGESWEQAALREVQEETGVIGRIAGDIGRVEYLIERGGEPVRKQVRLFLMVAEDGSEPVHQAEEVNGAYFLPWDEARRRHDERGYANWRFVFQKAEALLAWRDGRLEEAWRALGPDEPWDDLVAAWREAEPATRKLVEACREELAVTFPELPLPKPQSLQLPREVTQAAVRAAIESTLLKPEASEIDVQNLCLEAIQHNLPMVCISPRHVPLAKRAMAASGVRVCTVIGFPHGTQSANAMRQEALEAVAAGADEIDMVGPIGALAEGGVWTYAQAVRAVVEAARLRSPAVWVKVILETSALGPDAVVKGALVSAAVGADFVKTSTGYHRAGARPADVALMAIAVAGSAGVKASGGIRTRAAARNLLRFGADRLGTSSALKLLDEA
;
A
#
# COMPACT_ATOMS: atom_id res chain seq x y z
N MET A 1 -22.87 -5.66 -19.28
CA MET A 1 -23.60 -4.65 -18.49
C MET A 1 -22.69 -4.15 -17.39
N THR A 2 -22.56 -2.85 -17.20
CA THR A 2 -21.77 -2.27 -16.11
C THR A 2 -22.58 -2.43 -14.81
N MET A 3 -22.02 -3.09 -13.80
CA MET A 3 -22.67 -3.27 -12.50
C MET A 3 -22.98 -1.89 -11.88
N ARG A 4 -24.19 -1.70 -11.37
CA ARG A 4 -24.58 -0.49 -10.64
C ARG A 4 -23.71 -0.32 -9.39
N VAL A 5 -23.27 0.91 -9.12
CA VAL A 5 -22.44 1.25 -7.95
C VAL A 5 -23.21 2.24 -7.08
N GLU A 6 -23.38 1.92 -5.81
CA GLU A 6 -23.88 2.84 -4.78
C GLU A 6 -22.71 3.29 -3.91
N ARG A 7 -22.62 4.60 -3.65
CA ARG A 7 -21.54 5.21 -2.86
C ARG A 7 -22.10 5.87 -1.62
N ALA A 8 -21.43 5.65 -0.47
CA ALA A 8 -21.74 6.30 0.79
C ALA A 8 -20.45 6.70 1.50
N ALA A 9 -20.49 7.79 2.24
CA ALA A 9 -19.38 8.27 3.05
C ALA A 9 -19.85 8.64 4.45
N GLY A 10 -18.92 8.61 5.43
CA GLY A 10 -19.24 8.96 6.80
C GLY A 10 -18.00 9.10 7.67
N GLY A 11 -18.19 9.21 8.98
CA GLY A 11 -17.12 9.51 9.91
C GLY A 11 -17.11 8.68 11.19
N VAL A 12 -15.90 8.33 11.61
CA VAL A 12 -15.59 7.92 12.98
C VAL A 12 -15.14 9.17 13.71
N VAL A 13 -16.08 9.83 14.39
CA VAL A 13 -15.84 11.11 15.02
C VAL A 13 -15.39 10.89 16.46
N VAL A 14 -14.23 11.44 16.81
CA VAL A 14 -13.66 11.36 18.16
C VAL A 14 -13.57 12.75 18.80
N ARG A 15 -13.68 12.79 20.12
CA ARG A 15 -13.37 13.98 20.93
C ARG A 15 -12.65 13.58 22.21
N GLU A 16 -11.95 14.52 22.79
CA GLU A 16 -11.39 14.38 24.15
C GLU A 16 -12.28 15.15 25.14
N ARG A 17 -12.77 14.46 26.18
CA ARG A 17 -13.58 15.07 27.24
C ARG A 17 -13.11 14.55 28.60
N ASN A 18 -12.77 15.46 29.51
CA ASN A 18 -12.28 15.12 30.87
C ASN A 18 -11.09 14.14 30.86
N GLY A 19 -10.21 14.24 29.86
CA GLY A 19 -9.05 13.35 29.71
C GLY A 19 -9.37 11.95 29.19
N ALA A 20 -10.61 11.70 28.76
CA ALA A 20 -11.02 10.47 28.12
C ALA A 20 -11.41 10.69 26.66
N ARG A 21 -11.05 9.75 25.79
CA ARG A 21 -11.46 9.76 24.39
C ARG A 21 -12.84 9.17 24.25
N GLU A 22 -13.72 9.91 23.60
CA GLU A 22 -15.09 9.49 23.27
C GLU A 22 -15.27 9.34 21.76
N VAL A 23 -16.18 8.44 21.35
CA VAL A 23 -16.53 8.17 19.94
C VAL A 23 -18.02 8.39 19.74
N LEU A 24 -18.37 9.09 18.66
CA LEU A 24 -19.74 9.30 18.23
C LEU A 24 -20.28 8.04 17.54
N LEU A 25 -21.40 7.56 18.02
CA LEU A 25 -22.17 6.47 17.43
C LEU A 25 -23.61 6.90 17.19
N ILE A 26 -24.28 6.18 16.28
CA ILE A 26 -25.71 6.31 16.01
C ILE A 26 -26.41 4.96 16.24
N ASP A 27 -27.65 5.01 16.66
CA ASP A 27 -28.60 3.90 16.52
C ASP A 27 -29.38 4.12 15.22
N ASP A 28 -29.17 3.27 14.22
CA ASP A 28 -29.82 3.39 12.92
C ASP A 28 -31.31 2.92 12.97
N GLN A 29 -32.04 3.17 11.88
CA GLN A 29 -33.46 2.78 11.76
C GLN A 29 -33.70 1.25 11.87
N TYR A 30 -32.67 0.42 11.75
CA TYR A 30 -32.72 -1.04 11.90
C TYR A 30 -32.36 -1.51 13.32
N GLY A 31 -32.13 -0.60 14.25
CA GLY A 31 -31.74 -0.87 15.64
C GLY A 31 -30.29 -1.35 15.77
N LYS A 32 -29.46 -1.08 14.77
CA LYS A 32 -28.02 -1.37 14.81
C LYS A 32 -27.23 -0.15 15.29
N VAL A 33 -26.14 -0.43 16.01
CA VAL A 33 -25.15 0.59 16.36
C VAL A 33 -24.19 0.76 15.17
N SER A 34 -24.02 2.01 14.72
CA SER A 34 -23.26 2.32 13.52
C SER A 34 -22.50 3.65 13.65
N PHE A 35 -21.74 3.98 12.64
CA PHE A 35 -21.14 5.30 12.45
C PHE A 35 -22.04 6.13 11.52
N PRO A 36 -22.15 7.47 11.73
CA PRO A 36 -22.91 8.33 10.84
C PRO A 36 -22.36 8.29 9.42
N LYS A 37 -23.24 8.05 8.43
CA LYS A 37 -22.87 7.93 7.01
C LYS A 37 -24.09 7.90 6.11
N GLY A 38 -23.99 8.50 4.95
CA GLY A 38 -25.06 8.42 3.93
C GLY A 38 -24.52 8.49 2.50
N HIS A 39 -25.43 8.67 1.55
CA HIS A 39 -25.12 8.60 0.14
C HIS A 39 -24.44 9.87 -0.39
N LEU A 40 -23.50 9.70 -1.33
CA LEU A 40 -22.91 10.83 -2.03
C LEU A 40 -23.94 11.49 -2.96
N GLU A 41 -23.98 12.80 -2.95
CA GLU A 41 -24.72 13.60 -3.90
C GLU A 41 -23.94 13.78 -5.23
N PRO A 42 -24.64 14.11 -6.33
CA PRO A 42 -23.99 14.35 -7.61
C PRO A 42 -22.96 15.48 -7.56
N GLY A 43 -21.71 15.17 -7.89
CA GLY A 43 -20.60 16.12 -7.89
C GLY A 43 -19.89 16.31 -6.55
N GLU A 44 -20.35 15.61 -5.50
CA GLU A 44 -19.77 15.67 -4.18
C GLU A 44 -18.53 14.77 -4.05
N SER A 45 -17.48 15.25 -3.38
CA SER A 45 -16.34 14.39 -3.00
C SER A 45 -16.70 13.50 -1.82
N TRP A 46 -15.89 12.45 -1.59
CA TRP A 46 -16.06 11.56 -0.44
C TRP A 46 -15.97 12.31 0.90
N GLU A 47 -15.04 13.27 0.97
CA GLU A 47 -14.82 14.09 2.14
C GLU A 47 -16.00 15.04 2.43
N GLN A 48 -16.54 15.67 1.38
CA GLN A 48 -17.70 16.55 1.48
C GLN A 48 -18.93 15.78 1.96
N ALA A 49 -19.22 14.62 1.33
CA ALA A 49 -20.31 13.76 1.74
C ALA A 49 -20.18 13.31 3.20
N ALA A 50 -18.98 12.90 3.61
CA ALA A 50 -18.74 12.43 4.97
C ALA A 50 -18.96 13.53 6.02
N LEU A 51 -18.51 14.75 5.75
CA LEU A 51 -18.73 15.91 6.65
C LEU A 51 -20.22 16.30 6.72
N ARG A 52 -20.91 16.35 5.59
CA ARG A 52 -22.34 16.67 5.50
C ARG A 52 -23.17 15.63 6.25
N GLU A 53 -22.98 14.35 5.96
CA GLU A 53 -23.75 13.25 6.57
C GLU A 53 -23.57 13.19 8.10
N VAL A 54 -22.33 13.38 8.59
CA VAL A 54 -22.07 13.45 10.03
C VAL A 54 -22.86 14.60 10.65
N GLN A 55 -22.85 15.77 10.02
CA GLN A 55 -23.57 16.93 10.53
C GLN A 55 -25.08 16.76 10.44
N GLU A 56 -25.61 16.21 9.34
CA GLU A 56 -27.06 15.98 9.15
C GLU A 56 -27.60 14.95 10.12
N GLU A 57 -26.98 13.76 10.23
CA GLU A 57 -27.46 12.68 11.10
C GLU A 57 -27.27 12.99 12.59
N THR A 58 -26.28 13.82 12.98
CA THR A 58 -25.89 13.94 14.39
C THR A 58 -25.79 15.38 14.93
N GLY A 59 -25.86 16.40 14.08
CA GLY A 59 -25.62 17.79 14.46
C GLY A 59 -24.16 18.10 14.81
N VAL A 60 -23.26 17.13 14.80
CA VAL A 60 -21.85 17.30 15.18
C VAL A 60 -21.05 17.82 13.99
N ILE A 61 -20.28 18.89 14.22
CA ILE A 61 -19.33 19.42 13.23
C ILE A 61 -17.97 18.76 13.50
N GLY A 62 -17.40 18.13 12.47
CA GLY A 62 -16.14 17.43 12.56
C GLY A 62 -15.12 17.92 11.52
N ARG A 63 -13.84 17.75 11.82
CA ARG A 63 -12.73 17.96 10.89
C ARG A 63 -12.05 16.64 10.58
N ILE A 64 -11.85 16.34 9.29
CA ILE A 64 -11.15 15.12 8.86
C ILE A 64 -9.71 15.13 9.37
N ALA A 65 -9.33 14.03 10.00
CA ALA A 65 -8.00 13.81 10.58
C ALA A 65 -7.26 12.60 9.93
N GLY A 66 -7.97 11.77 9.17
CA GLY A 66 -7.38 10.64 8.45
C GLY A 66 -8.41 9.82 7.68
N ASP A 67 -7.95 8.88 6.90
CA ASP A 67 -8.80 7.94 6.14
C ASP A 67 -8.87 6.60 6.89
N ILE A 68 -10.05 6.23 7.38
CA ILE A 68 -10.27 4.89 7.98
C ILE A 68 -10.21 3.81 6.91
N GLY A 69 -10.75 4.09 5.71
CA GLY A 69 -10.71 3.18 4.60
C GLY A 69 -12.02 3.09 3.84
N ARG A 70 -11.96 2.37 2.72
CA ARG A 70 -13.11 2.10 1.85
C ARG A 70 -13.33 0.61 1.71
N VAL A 71 -14.48 0.14 2.14
CA VAL A 71 -14.93 -1.24 1.90
C VAL A 71 -15.87 -1.31 0.71
N GLU A 72 -15.79 -2.40 -0.02
CA GLU A 72 -16.65 -2.69 -1.17
C GLU A 72 -17.28 -4.07 -0.98
N TYR A 73 -18.59 -4.16 -1.13
CA TYR A 73 -19.32 -5.43 -1.03
C TYR A 73 -20.54 -5.42 -1.93
N LEU A 74 -21.06 -6.61 -2.24
CA LEU A 74 -22.26 -6.77 -3.04
C LEU A 74 -23.49 -6.75 -2.14
N ILE A 75 -24.51 -6.02 -2.58
CA ILE A 75 -25.87 -6.05 -2.01
C ILE A 75 -26.85 -6.35 -3.13
N GLU A 76 -28.05 -6.78 -2.78
CA GLU A 76 -29.16 -6.98 -3.71
C GLU A 76 -30.13 -5.81 -3.63
N ARG A 77 -30.52 -5.25 -4.77
CA ARG A 77 -31.54 -4.20 -4.88
C ARG A 77 -32.51 -4.57 -6.01
N GLY A 78 -33.75 -4.91 -5.64
CA GLY A 78 -34.78 -5.28 -6.62
C GLY A 78 -34.42 -6.53 -7.45
N GLY A 79 -33.66 -7.48 -6.87
CA GLY A 79 -33.22 -8.71 -7.55
C GLY A 79 -31.96 -8.55 -8.39
N GLU A 80 -31.36 -7.36 -8.42
CA GLU A 80 -30.09 -7.12 -9.14
C GLU A 80 -28.92 -6.90 -8.17
N PRO A 81 -27.71 -7.44 -8.50
CA PRO A 81 -26.52 -7.20 -7.70
C PRO A 81 -26.02 -5.75 -7.89
N VAL A 82 -25.82 -5.07 -6.78
CA VAL A 82 -25.30 -3.71 -6.71
C VAL A 82 -24.00 -3.72 -5.91
N ARG A 83 -22.96 -3.08 -6.43
CA ARG A 83 -21.71 -2.88 -5.70
C ARG A 83 -21.86 -1.67 -4.77
N LYS A 84 -21.86 -1.90 -3.46
CA LYS A 84 -21.83 -0.83 -2.47
C LYS A 84 -20.41 -0.51 -2.08
N GLN A 85 -20.06 0.76 -2.18
CA GLN A 85 -18.77 1.33 -1.74
C GLN A 85 -19.07 2.26 -0.58
N VAL A 86 -18.41 2.04 0.56
CA VAL A 86 -18.56 2.91 1.73
C VAL A 86 -17.18 3.32 2.22
N ARG A 87 -16.94 4.63 2.34
CA ARG A 87 -15.68 5.19 2.85
C ARG A 87 -15.93 5.92 4.16
N LEU A 88 -15.13 5.58 5.17
CA LEU A 88 -15.16 6.24 6.47
C LEU A 88 -13.89 7.03 6.70
N PHE A 89 -14.05 8.19 7.33
CA PHE A 89 -12.94 9.06 7.72
C PHE A 89 -12.83 9.13 9.25
N LEU A 90 -11.60 9.17 9.75
CA LEU A 90 -11.35 9.59 11.13
C LEU A 90 -11.57 11.09 11.20
N MET A 91 -12.42 11.54 12.13
CA MET A 91 -12.74 12.95 12.34
C MET A 91 -12.52 13.34 13.79
N VAL A 92 -12.18 14.59 14.01
CA VAL A 92 -12.15 15.21 15.34
C VAL A 92 -13.30 16.18 15.42
N ALA A 93 -14.16 16.03 16.45
CA ALA A 93 -15.26 16.95 16.67
C ALA A 93 -14.74 18.35 17.03
N GLU A 94 -15.42 19.39 16.59
CA GLU A 94 -15.18 20.77 17.05
C GLU A 94 -15.64 20.93 18.51
N ASP A 95 -14.95 21.79 19.24
CA ASP A 95 -15.23 22.05 20.65
C ASP A 95 -16.67 22.53 20.84
N GLY A 96 -17.35 21.93 21.83
CA GLY A 96 -18.73 22.29 22.16
C GLY A 96 -19.80 21.63 21.30
N SER A 97 -19.44 20.81 20.31
CA SER A 97 -20.40 20.03 19.52
C SER A 97 -21.04 18.94 20.39
N GLU A 98 -22.34 19.08 20.65
CA GLU A 98 -23.15 18.03 21.32
C GLU A 98 -24.09 17.40 20.31
N PRO A 99 -24.28 16.06 20.33
CA PRO A 99 -25.08 15.37 19.33
C PRO A 99 -26.57 15.71 19.47
N VAL A 100 -27.18 16.06 18.34
CA VAL A 100 -28.63 16.26 18.17
C VAL A 100 -29.05 15.48 16.94
N HIS A 101 -29.70 14.32 17.14
CA HIS A 101 -30.07 13.45 16.03
C HIS A 101 -31.32 13.95 15.28
N GLN A 102 -31.36 13.71 13.98
CA GLN A 102 -32.56 13.87 13.16
C GLN A 102 -33.39 12.59 13.21
N ALA A 103 -34.56 12.64 13.82
CA ALA A 103 -35.40 11.49 14.10
C ALA A 103 -35.93 10.77 12.83
N GLU A 104 -35.80 11.36 11.65
CA GLU A 104 -36.23 10.74 10.39
C GLU A 104 -35.19 9.72 9.85
N GLU A 105 -33.91 9.85 10.21
CA GLU A 105 -32.83 9.04 9.66
C GLU A 105 -32.17 8.11 10.70
N VAL A 106 -32.08 8.58 11.96
CA VAL A 106 -31.45 7.81 13.05
C VAL A 106 -32.30 7.88 14.32
N ASN A 107 -32.31 6.79 15.09
CA ASN A 107 -33.06 6.68 16.34
C ASN A 107 -32.31 7.33 17.53
N GLY A 108 -31.02 7.64 17.39
CA GLY A 108 -30.22 8.30 18.40
C GLY A 108 -28.80 8.56 17.93
N ALA A 109 -28.18 9.61 18.50
CA ALA A 109 -26.77 9.93 18.31
C ALA A 109 -26.15 10.29 19.66
N TYR A 110 -25.00 9.74 19.99
CA TYR A 110 -24.38 9.91 21.30
C TYR A 110 -22.88 9.65 21.28
N PHE A 111 -22.14 10.38 22.12
CA PHE A 111 -20.76 10.07 22.41
C PHE A 111 -20.65 9.07 23.55
N LEU A 112 -19.77 8.09 23.40
CA LEU A 112 -19.42 7.13 24.44
C LEU A 112 -17.91 7.07 24.63
N PRO A 113 -17.43 6.74 25.84
CA PRO A 113 -16.04 6.38 26.05
C PRO A 113 -15.60 5.27 25.09
N TRP A 114 -14.34 5.34 24.63
CA TRP A 114 -13.81 4.49 23.56
C TRP A 114 -14.14 3.00 23.75
N ASP A 115 -13.85 2.45 24.94
CA ASP A 115 -14.05 1.02 25.20
C ASP A 115 -15.53 0.64 25.22
N GLU A 116 -16.39 1.51 25.73
CA GLU A 116 -17.84 1.27 25.72
C GLU A 116 -18.40 1.35 24.30
N ALA A 117 -17.97 2.33 23.52
CA ALA A 117 -18.36 2.47 22.12
C ALA A 117 -18.00 1.20 21.32
N ARG A 118 -16.76 0.73 21.49
CA ARG A 118 -16.28 -0.49 20.86
C ARG A 118 -17.12 -1.70 21.25
N ARG A 119 -17.35 -1.91 22.55
CA ARG A 119 -18.16 -3.02 23.05
C ARG A 119 -19.58 -3.00 22.47
N ARG A 120 -20.25 -1.84 22.48
CA ARG A 120 -21.60 -1.70 21.90
C ARG A 120 -21.63 -2.00 20.41
N HIS A 121 -20.63 -1.53 19.68
CA HIS A 121 -20.53 -1.81 18.26
C HIS A 121 -20.24 -3.29 17.97
N ASP A 122 -19.40 -3.96 18.77
CA ASP A 122 -19.12 -5.39 18.64
C ASP A 122 -20.38 -6.25 18.90
N GLU A 123 -21.23 -5.84 19.86
CA GLU A 123 -22.47 -6.52 20.22
C GLU A 123 -23.62 -6.29 19.22
N ARG A 124 -23.80 -5.04 18.76
CA ARG A 124 -24.98 -4.60 18.01
C ARG A 124 -24.69 -4.01 16.65
N GLY A 125 -23.43 -3.81 16.29
CA GLY A 125 -23.03 -3.23 15.01
C GLY A 125 -23.07 -4.22 13.85
N TYR A 126 -22.63 -3.73 12.70
CA TYR A 126 -22.49 -4.55 11.48
C TYR A 126 -21.16 -5.28 11.48
N ALA A 127 -21.16 -6.56 11.18
CA ALA A 127 -19.95 -7.41 11.21
C ALA A 127 -18.84 -6.93 10.25
N ASN A 128 -19.22 -6.36 9.11
CA ASN A 128 -18.29 -5.80 8.12
C ASN A 128 -17.61 -4.48 8.54
N TRP A 129 -17.96 -3.93 9.73
CA TRP A 129 -17.35 -2.72 10.28
C TRP A 129 -16.53 -2.98 11.55
N ARG A 130 -16.31 -4.22 11.95
CA ARG A 130 -15.56 -4.56 13.17
C ARG A 130 -14.12 -4.05 13.16
N PHE A 131 -13.48 -4.00 11.98
CA PHE A 131 -12.13 -3.48 11.82
C PHE A 131 -11.98 -1.97 12.14
N VAL A 132 -13.09 -1.20 12.12
CA VAL A 132 -13.07 0.26 12.19
C VAL A 132 -12.42 0.77 13.46
N PHE A 133 -12.76 0.23 14.63
CA PHE A 133 -12.15 0.65 15.90
C PHE A 133 -10.65 0.37 15.91
N GLN A 134 -10.23 -0.79 15.45
CA GLN A 134 -8.81 -1.16 15.37
C GLN A 134 -8.05 -0.27 14.40
N LYS A 135 -8.67 0.06 13.25
CA LYS A 135 -8.08 0.96 12.26
C LYS A 135 -7.97 2.39 12.78
N ALA A 136 -9.03 2.90 13.40
CA ALA A 136 -9.02 4.22 14.02
C ALA A 136 -7.96 4.32 15.14
N GLU A 137 -7.85 3.29 15.99
CA GLU A 137 -6.83 3.22 17.04
C GLU A 137 -5.40 3.23 16.47
N ALA A 138 -5.16 2.47 15.40
CA ALA A 138 -3.87 2.45 14.72
C ALA A 138 -3.51 3.81 14.10
N LEU A 139 -4.46 4.47 13.44
CA LEU A 139 -4.27 5.80 12.87
C LEU A 139 -4.07 6.88 13.93
N LEU A 140 -4.80 6.80 15.04
CA LEU A 140 -4.61 7.68 16.18
C LEU A 140 -3.21 7.51 16.80
N ALA A 141 -2.78 6.27 17.03
CA ALA A 141 -1.44 5.97 17.54
C ALA A 141 -0.34 6.46 16.57
N TRP A 142 -0.55 6.29 15.26
CA TRP A 142 0.35 6.81 14.25
C TRP A 142 0.47 8.33 14.29
N ARG A 143 -0.68 9.03 14.39
CA ARG A 143 -0.75 10.48 14.48
C ARG A 143 -0.19 11.03 15.80
N ASP A 144 -0.62 10.46 16.92
CA ASP A 144 -0.26 10.94 18.27
C ASP A 144 1.25 10.68 18.53
N GLY A 145 1.81 9.60 17.98
CA GLY A 145 3.25 9.32 17.97
C GLY A 145 4.02 10.11 16.91
N ARG A 146 3.35 10.94 16.08
CA ARG A 146 3.95 11.73 14.99
C ARG A 146 4.85 10.89 14.07
N LEU A 147 4.47 9.64 13.83
CA LEU A 147 5.32 8.66 13.13
C LEU A 147 5.57 9.01 11.66
N GLU A 148 4.68 9.80 11.02
CA GLU A 148 4.91 10.31 9.67
C GLU A 148 6.12 11.27 9.63
N GLU A 149 6.29 12.08 10.67
CA GLU A 149 7.39 13.05 10.79
C GLU A 149 8.65 12.41 11.41
N ALA A 150 8.49 11.56 12.43
CA ALA A 150 9.58 10.99 13.20
C ALA A 150 10.19 9.73 12.58
N TRP A 151 9.38 8.85 12.05
CA TRP A 151 9.83 7.56 11.48
C TRP A 151 9.84 7.57 9.95
N ARG A 152 8.71 7.88 9.33
CA ARG A 152 8.58 7.79 7.87
C ARG A 152 9.37 8.86 7.12
N ALA A 153 9.75 9.96 7.79
CA ALA A 153 10.60 10.99 7.23
C ALA A 153 12.08 10.59 7.12
N LEU A 154 12.53 9.62 7.93
CA LEU A 154 13.92 9.20 7.96
C LEU A 154 14.39 8.60 6.63
N GLY A 155 15.57 9.03 6.18
CA GLY A 155 16.21 8.53 4.98
C GLY A 155 16.96 7.21 5.21
N PRO A 156 17.31 6.49 4.15
CA PRO A 156 18.04 5.24 4.28
C PRO A 156 19.53 5.42 4.66
N ASP A 157 20.06 6.63 4.58
CA ASP A 157 21.45 6.97 4.93
C ASP A 157 21.63 7.35 6.42
N GLU A 158 20.54 7.45 7.18
CA GLU A 158 20.61 7.77 8.60
C GLU A 158 21.40 6.72 9.39
N PRO A 159 22.04 7.11 10.52
CA PRO A 159 22.75 6.19 11.39
C PRO A 159 21.86 5.03 11.83
N TRP A 160 22.42 3.82 11.86
CA TRP A 160 21.67 2.61 12.22
C TRP A 160 20.98 2.69 13.58
N ASP A 161 21.67 3.23 14.58
CA ASP A 161 21.13 3.32 15.93
C ASP A 161 19.91 4.26 16.02
N ASP A 162 19.93 5.36 15.25
CA ASP A 162 18.81 6.29 15.15
C ASP A 162 17.59 5.64 14.46
N LEU A 163 17.85 4.89 13.38
CA LEU A 163 16.81 4.13 12.67
C LEU A 163 16.20 3.05 13.59
N VAL A 164 17.00 2.36 14.37
CA VAL A 164 16.51 1.33 15.32
C VAL A 164 15.73 1.96 16.46
N ALA A 165 16.17 3.10 16.97
CA ALA A 165 15.46 3.82 18.02
C ALA A 165 14.05 4.24 17.54
N ALA A 166 13.98 4.90 16.38
CA ALA A 166 12.72 5.31 15.77
C ALA A 166 11.82 4.09 15.45
N TRP A 167 12.39 2.99 14.97
CA TRP A 167 11.66 1.75 14.71
C TRP A 167 11.01 1.17 15.94
N ARG A 168 11.73 1.10 17.08
CA ARG A 168 11.20 0.56 18.34
C ARG A 168 9.95 1.31 18.82
N GLU A 169 9.90 2.62 18.57
CA GLU A 169 8.73 3.44 18.88
C GLU A 169 7.58 3.21 17.88
N ALA A 170 7.92 3.05 16.59
CA ALA A 170 6.95 2.91 15.52
C ALA A 170 6.37 1.50 15.35
N GLU A 171 7.12 0.44 15.73
CA GLU A 171 6.74 -0.96 15.46
C GLU A 171 5.36 -1.35 15.99
N PRO A 172 4.95 -1.00 17.23
CA PRO A 172 3.63 -1.37 17.71
C PRO A 172 2.47 -0.77 16.90
N ALA A 173 2.57 0.52 16.54
CA ALA A 173 1.57 1.18 15.72
C ALA A 173 1.57 0.66 14.26
N THR A 174 2.76 0.36 13.74
CA THR A 174 2.93 -0.25 12.41
C THR A 174 2.22 -1.60 12.32
N ARG A 175 2.42 -2.48 13.29
CA ARG A 175 1.76 -3.79 13.35
C ARG A 175 0.24 -3.67 13.46
N LYS A 176 -0.25 -2.79 14.34
CA LYS A 176 -1.68 -2.50 14.46
C LYS A 176 -2.27 -2.03 13.15
N LEU A 177 -1.57 -1.14 12.42
CA LEU A 177 -2.01 -0.66 11.13
C LEU A 177 -2.11 -1.78 10.09
N VAL A 178 -1.10 -2.64 10.01
CA VAL A 178 -1.10 -3.77 9.06
C VAL A 178 -2.26 -4.74 9.35
N GLU A 179 -2.48 -5.11 10.63
CA GLU A 179 -3.58 -6.00 11.00
C GLU A 179 -4.94 -5.36 10.70
N ALA A 180 -5.13 -4.10 11.02
CA ALA A 180 -6.37 -3.39 10.74
C ALA A 180 -6.66 -3.25 9.23
N CYS A 181 -5.63 -3.02 8.40
CA CYS A 181 -5.77 -3.03 6.94
C CYS A 181 -6.12 -4.44 6.43
N ARG A 182 -5.54 -5.49 7.00
CA ARG A 182 -5.87 -6.87 6.64
C ARG A 182 -7.33 -7.19 6.95
N GLU A 183 -7.84 -6.80 8.11
CA GLU A 183 -9.25 -6.98 8.48
C GLU A 183 -10.20 -6.18 7.57
N GLU A 184 -9.85 -4.93 7.25
CA GLU A 184 -10.58 -4.12 6.26
C GLU A 184 -10.66 -4.83 4.90
N LEU A 185 -9.52 -5.32 4.40
CA LEU A 185 -9.46 -6.00 3.11
C LEU A 185 -10.22 -7.33 3.09
N ALA A 186 -10.30 -8.04 4.22
CA ALA A 186 -11.07 -9.27 4.33
C ALA A 186 -12.58 -9.05 4.13
N VAL A 187 -13.09 -7.84 4.37
CA VAL A 187 -14.48 -7.47 4.03
C VAL A 187 -14.68 -7.38 2.52
N THR A 188 -13.72 -6.75 1.83
CA THR A 188 -13.77 -6.58 0.36
C THR A 188 -13.41 -7.86 -0.39
N PHE A 189 -12.52 -8.66 0.16
CA PHE A 189 -11.95 -9.87 -0.44
C PHE A 189 -11.99 -11.07 0.52
N PRO A 190 -13.17 -11.59 0.87
CA PRO A 190 -13.27 -12.67 1.85
C PRO A 190 -12.57 -13.97 1.42
N GLU A 191 -12.37 -14.17 0.10
CA GLU A 191 -11.74 -15.36 -0.46
C GLU A 191 -10.25 -15.19 -0.74
N LEU A 192 -9.69 -13.98 -0.59
CA LEU A 192 -8.25 -13.78 -0.83
C LEU A 192 -7.42 -14.28 0.35
N PRO A 193 -6.34 -15.03 0.10
CA PRO A 193 -5.42 -15.48 1.13
C PRO A 193 -4.50 -14.33 1.59
N LEU A 194 -5.08 -13.34 2.30
CA LEU A 194 -4.32 -12.20 2.80
C LEU A 194 -3.26 -12.65 3.80
N PRO A 195 -1.99 -12.25 3.62
CA PRO A 195 -0.90 -12.58 4.53
C PRO A 195 -1.22 -12.17 5.97
N LYS A 196 -0.77 -12.98 6.94
CA LYS A 196 -0.85 -12.63 8.37
C LYS A 196 0.43 -11.89 8.76
N PRO A 197 0.34 -10.67 9.30
CA PRO A 197 1.53 -9.89 9.63
C PRO A 197 2.44 -10.62 10.62
N GLN A 198 3.74 -10.49 10.42
CA GLN A 198 4.77 -11.02 11.30
C GLN A 198 5.68 -9.91 11.77
N SER A 199 6.22 -10.04 12.99
CA SER A 199 7.21 -9.09 13.51
C SER A 199 8.47 -9.13 12.65
N LEU A 200 8.96 -7.94 12.31
CA LEU A 200 10.20 -7.81 11.55
C LEU A 200 11.39 -8.12 12.48
N GLN A 201 12.18 -9.12 12.09
CA GLN A 201 13.44 -9.43 12.77
C GLN A 201 14.55 -8.60 12.12
N LEU A 202 15.09 -7.64 12.85
CA LEU A 202 16.18 -6.82 12.37
C LEU A 202 17.51 -7.56 12.51
N PRO A 203 18.20 -7.95 11.41
CA PRO A 203 19.53 -8.55 11.47
C PRO A 203 20.55 -7.51 11.91
N ARG A 204 21.52 -7.91 12.75
CA ARG A 204 22.57 -7.01 13.24
C ARG A 204 23.58 -6.67 12.15
N GLU A 205 23.87 -7.61 11.26
CA GLU A 205 24.91 -7.48 10.25
C GLU A 205 24.36 -7.84 8.84
N VAL A 206 24.75 -7.06 7.85
CA VAL A 206 24.54 -7.33 6.42
C VAL A 206 25.90 -7.33 5.74
N THR A 207 26.30 -8.48 5.23
CA THR A 207 27.60 -8.65 4.57
C THR A 207 27.62 -8.00 3.19
N GLN A 208 28.82 -7.69 2.67
CA GLN A 208 28.98 -7.18 1.31
C GLN A 208 28.48 -8.17 0.25
N ALA A 209 28.64 -9.47 0.51
CA ALA A 209 28.09 -10.53 -0.36
C ALA A 209 26.56 -10.48 -0.41
N ALA A 210 25.89 -10.23 0.72
CA ALA A 210 24.43 -10.07 0.74
C ALA A 210 23.99 -8.81 -0.03
N VAL A 211 24.70 -7.69 0.11
CA VAL A 211 24.42 -6.49 -0.70
C VAL A 211 24.55 -6.79 -2.19
N ARG A 212 25.65 -7.44 -2.62
CA ARG A 212 25.87 -7.82 -4.03
C ARG A 212 24.75 -8.71 -4.57
N ALA A 213 24.35 -9.73 -3.80
CA ALA A 213 23.32 -10.67 -4.18
C ALA A 213 21.91 -10.02 -4.30
N ALA A 214 21.71 -8.87 -3.66
CA ALA A 214 20.45 -8.13 -3.70
C ALA A 214 20.36 -7.10 -4.83
N ILE A 215 21.51 -6.72 -5.47
CA ILE A 215 21.54 -5.63 -6.45
C ILE A 215 20.86 -6.04 -7.77
N GLU A 216 19.92 -5.20 -8.21
CA GLU A 216 19.42 -5.16 -9.58
C GLU A 216 19.94 -3.86 -10.24
N SER A 217 20.97 -4.00 -11.09
CA SER A 217 21.58 -2.85 -11.78
C SER A 217 20.60 -2.28 -12.80
N THR A 218 20.25 -0.99 -12.66
CA THR A 218 19.06 -0.42 -13.30
C THR A 218 19.42 0.72 -14.26
N LEU A 219 18.91 0.62 -15.50
CA LEU A 219 19.00 1.66 -16.53
C LEU A 219 17.65 1.85 -17.22
N LEU A 220 16.89 2.85 -16.79
CA LEU A 220 15.54 3.14 -17.28
C LEU A 220 15.39 4.55 -17.88
N LYS A 221 16.49 5.26 -18.08
CA LYS A 221 16.47 6.58 -18.72
C LYS A 221 15.86 6.47 -20.12
N PRO A 222 14.92 7.34 -20.51
CA PRO A 222 14.26 7.26 -21.81
C PRO A 222 15.21 7.41 -23.00
N GLU A 223 16.32 8.15 -22.81
CA GLU A 223 17.36 8.37 -23.82
C GLU A 223 18.44 7.27 -23.85
N ALA A 224 18.36 6.25 -22.98
CA ALA A 224 19.37 5.19 -22.94
C ALA A 224 19.54 4.51 -24.30
N SER A 225 20.79 4.48 -24.79
CA SER A 225 21.15 3.85 -26.04
C SER A 225 21.41 2.36 -25.89
N GLU A 226 21.53 1.65 -27.03
CA GLU A 226 21.94 0.23 -27.05
C GLU A 226 23.34 0.03 -26.46
N ILE A 227 24.24 1.00 -26.67
CA ILE A 227 25.61 0.95 -26.10
C ILE A 227 25.55 1.06 -24.58
N ASP A 228 24.70 1.93 -24.04
CA ASP A 228 24.55 2.05 -22.58
C ASP A 228 24.04 0.76 -21.97
N VAL A 229 23.09 0.08 -22.64
CA VAL A 229 22.58 -1.22 -22.20
C VAL A 229 23.62 -2.32 -22.30
N GLN A 230 24.43 -2.34 -23.38
CA GLN A 230 25.53 -3.28 -23.52
C GLN A 230 26.56 -3.10 -22.40
N ASN A 231 26.94 -1.86 -22.10
CA ASN A 231 27.85 -1.54 -21.01
C ASN A 231 27.28 -2.01 -19.64
N LEU A 232 26.00 -1.76 -19.38
CA LEU A 232 25.32 -2.26 -18.15
C LEU A 232 25.38 -3.79 -18.05
N CYS A 233 25.15 -4.50 -19.16
CA CYS A 233 25.24 -5.96 -19.19
C CYS A 233 26.67 -6.46 -18.92
N LEU A 234 27.69 -5.82 -19.52
CA LEU A 234 29.09 -6.15 -19.28
C LEU A 234 29.49 -5.91 -17.82
N GLU A 235 29.10 -4.77 -17.23
CA GLU A 235 29.33 -4.49 -15.81
C GLU A 235 28.66 -5.53 -14.91
N ALA A 236 27.42 -5.92 -15.21
CA ALA A 236 26.71 -6.93 -14.44
C ALA A 236 27.42 -8.29 -14.46
N ILE A 237 27.94 -8.70 -15.62
CA ILE A 237 28.72 -9.93 -15.77
C ILE A 237 30.05 -9.83 -15.00
N GLN A 238 30.83 -8.76 -15.20
CA GLN A 238 32.15 -8.57 -14.58
C GLN A 238 32.09 -8.57 -13.05
N HIS A 239 31.03 -7.98 -12.49
CA HIS A 239 30.86 -7.87 -11.04
C HIS A 239 29.97 -8.95 -10.43
N ASN A 240 29.58 -9.97 -11.20
CA ASN A 240 28.71 -11.07 -10.77
C ASN A 240 27.41 -10.54 -10.11
N LEU A 241 26.77 -9.56 -10.75
CA LEU A 241 25.47 -9.09 -10.31
C LEU A 241 24.37 -10.07 -10.75
N PRO A 242 23.32 -10.30 -9.94
CA PRO A 242 22.30 -11.28 -10.28
C PRO A 242 21.38 -10.83 -11.41
N MET A 243 21.24 -9.52 -11.65
CA MET A 243 20.20 -8.99 -12.53
C MET A 243 20.48 -7.60 -13.06
N VAL A 244 19.96 -7.32 -14.26
CA VAL A 244 19.80 -5.97 -14.81
C VAL A 244 18.30 -5.65 -14.96
N CYS A 245 17.93 -4.36 -14.78
CA CYS A 245 16.59 -3.87 -15.02
C CYS A 245 16.63 -2.76 -16.08
N ILE A 246 15.94 -2.97 -17.21
CA ILE A 246 16.03 -2.14 -18.40
C ILE A 246 14.66 -1.89 -19.04
N SER A 247 14.60 -0.92 -19.97
CA SER A 247 13.38 -0.63 -20.73
C SER A 247 12.98 -1.80 -21.64
N PRO A 248 11.68 -2.03 -21.89
CA PRO A 248 11.17 -3.22 -22.62
C PRO A 248 11.81 -3.41 -24.01
N ARG A 249 12.03 -2.33 -24.76
CA ARG A 249 12.62 -2.37 -26.09
C ARG A 249 14.02 -3.01 -26.13
N HIS A 250 14.72 -3.01 -25.01
CA HIS A 250 16.10 -3.51 -24.91
C HIS A 250 16.22 -4.95 -24.40
N VAL A 251 15.12 -5.59 -24.01
CA VAL A 251 15.12 -6.96 -23.49
C VAL A 251 15.79 -7.95 -24.46
N PRO A 252 15.47 -7.97 -25.77
CA PRO A 252 16.12 -8.89 -26.69
C PRO A 252 17.64 -8.67 -26.82
N LEU A 253 18.11 -7.42 -26.75
CA LEU A 253 19.51 -7.07 -26.77
C LEU A 253 20.24 -7.64 -25.55
N ALA A 254 19.72 -7.34 -24.35
CA ALA A 254 20.31 -7.80 -23.08
C ALA A 254 20.32 -9.34 -22.97
N LYS A 255 19.23 -10.00 -23.38
CA LYS A 255 19.19 -11.48 -23.39
C LYS A 255 20.26 -12.09 -24.26
N ARG A 256 20.53 -11.50 -25.43
CA ARG A 256 21.65 -11.95 -26.30
C ARG A 256 23.01 -11.68 -25.66
N ALA A 257 23.20 -10.48 -25.11
CA ALA A 257 24.48 -10.08 -24.50
C ALA A 257 24.83 -10.93 -23.26
N MET A 258 23.84 -11.43 -22.54
CA MET A 258 24.03 -12.16 -21.28
C MET A 258 23.73 -13.66 -21.38
N ALA A 259 23.56 -14.23 -22.57
CA ALA A 259 23.08 -15.61 -22.77
C ALA A 259 23.91 -16.68 -22.02
N ALA A 260 25.20 -16.47 -21.80
CA ALA A 260 26.09 -17.42 -21.14
C ALA A 260 26.47 -17.02 -19.69
N SER A 261 25.90 -15.95 -19.15
CA SER A 261 26.37 -15.36 -17.87
C SER A 261 25.56 -15.79 -16.64
N GLY A 262 24.35 -16.25 -16.80
CA GLY A 262 23.42 -16.48 -15.71
C GLY A 262 22.77 -15.21 -15.14
N VAL A 263 23.14 -14.01 -15.61
CA VAL A 263 22.53 -12.74 -15.21
C VAL A 263 21.11 -12.67 -15.79
N ARG A 264 20.12 -12.38 -14.92
CA ARG A 264 18.71 -12.29 -15.30
C ARG A 264 18.35 -10.92 -15.86
N VAL A 265 17.32 -10.86 -16.70
CA VAL A 265 16.80 -9.62 -17.28
C VAL A 265 15.44 -9.30 -16.67
N CYS A 266 15.37 -8.18 -15.95
CA CYS A 266 14.12 -7.56 -15.52
C CYS A 266 13.74 -6.43 -16.48
N THR A 267 12.44 -6.23 -16.70
CA THR A 267 11.94 -5.07 -17.41
C THR A 267 10.74 -4.44 -16.71
N VAL A 268 10.25 -3.31 -17.20
CA VAL A 268 9.16 -2.55 -16.59
C VAL A 268 7.93 -2.53 -17.49
N ILE A 269 6.74 -2.46 -16.89
CA ILE A 269 5.46 -2.28 -17.58
C ILE A 269 4.59 -1.26 -16.84
N GLY A 270 3.70 -0.57 -17.57
CA GLY A 270 2.93 0.53 -16.99
C GLY A 270 3.79 1.69 -16.49
N PHE A 271 5.04 1.73 -16.89
CA PHE A 271 6.07 2.56 -16.28
C PHE A 271 6.19 3.94 -16.95
N PRO A 272 6.43 5.06 -16.17
CA PRO A 272 6.61 5.06 -14.73
C PRO A 272 5.35 5.37 -13.90
N HIS A 273 4.19 5.58 -14.52
CA HIS A 273 3.03 6.20 -13.85
C HIS A 273 1.90 5.25 -13.45
N GLY A 274 1.80 4.04 -14.02
CA GLY A 274 0.72 3.10 -13.72
C GLY A 274 -0.67 3.57 -14.14
N THR A 275 -0.75 4.45 -15.15
CA THR A 275 -2.01 5.08 -15.61
C THR A 275 -2.68 4.36 -16.77
N GLN A 276 -2.04 3.31 -17.27
CA GLN A 276 -2.59 2.48 -18.35
C GLN A 276 -3.76 1.63 -17.85
N SER A 277 -4.66 1.26 -18.77
CA SER A 277 -5.70 0.29 -18.43
C SER A 277 -5.10 -1.08 -18.08
N ALA A 278 -5.82 -1.86 -17.29
CA ALA A 278 -5.39 -3.22 -16.94
C ALA A 278 -5.13 -4.10 -18.17
N ASN A 279 -5.92 -3.91 -19.25
CA ASN A 279 -5.72 -4.64 -20.50
C ASN A 279 -4.43 -4.22 -21.24
N ALA A 280 -4.09 -2.92 -21.25
CA ALA A 280 -2.84 -2.44 -21.82
C ALA A 280 -1.62 -3.00 -21.06
N MET A 281 -1.63 -2.94 -19.73
CA MET A 281 -0.56 -3.53 -18.89
C MET A 281 -0.45 -5.04 -19.08
N ARG A 282 -1.60 -5.73 -19.22
CA ARG A 282 -1.64 -7.15 -19.55
C ARG A 282 -0.93 -7.46 -20.87
N GLN A 283 -1.17 -6.63 -21.90
CA GLN A 283 -0.54 -6.80 -23.21
C GLN A 283 0.96 -6.52 -23.14
N GLU A 284 1.39 -5.46 -22.45
CA GLU A 284 2.81 -5.17 -22.20
C GLU A 284 3.51 -6.36 -21.53
N ALA A 285 2.85 -7.02 -20.55
CA ALA A 285 3.40 -8.19 -19.88
C ALA A 285 3.61 -9.36 -20.84
N LEU A 286 2.62 -9.67 -21.70
CA LEU A 286 2.74 -10.72 -22.70
C LEU A 286 3.90 -10.47 -23.67
N GLU A 287 4.09 -9.22 -24.09
CA GLU A 287 5.18 -8.83 -24.99
C GLU A 287 6.54 -8.90 -24.29
N ALA A 288 6.64 -8.43 -23.05
CA ALA A 288 7.87 -8.46 -22.27
C ALA A 288 8.36 -9.90 -22.05
N VAL A 289 7.46 -10.83 -21.69
CA VAL A 289 7.79 -12.24 -21.52
C VAL A 289 8.17 -12.89 -22.86
N ALA A 290 7.45 -12.55 -23.95
CA ALA A 290 7.77 -13.05 -25.30
C ALA A 290 9.15 -12.54 -25.77
N ALA A 291 9.56 -11.35 -25.36
CA ALA A 291 10.89 -10.78 -25.64
C ALA A 291 12.01 -11.46 -24.81
N GLY A 292 11.67 -12.28 -23.80
CA GLY A 292 12.59 -13.04 -22.98
C GLY A 292 12.90 -12.45 -21.61
N ALA A 293 12.07 -11.54 -21.08
CA ALA A 293 12.22 -11.05 -19.72
C ALA A 293 12.07 -12.20 -18.71
N ASP A 294 12.98 -12.26 -17.73
CA ASP A 294 12.95 -13.22 -16.63
C ASP A 294 12.10 -12.69 -15.46
N GLU A 295 12.00 -11.37 -15.32
CA GLU A 295 11.21 -10.70 -14.30
C GLU A 295 10.57 -9.42 -14.85
N ILE A 296 9.44 -9.04 -14.28
CA ILE A 296 8.68 -7.84 -14.66
C ILE A 296 8.43 -6.98 -13.42
N ASP A 297 8.77 -5.69 -13.50
CA ASP A 297 8.40 -4.67 -12.52
C ASP A 297 7.20 -3.87 -13.07
N MET A 298 5.98 -4.18 -12.65
CA MET A 298 4.81 -3.40 -13.05
C MET A 298 4.57 -2.22 -12.11
N VAL A 299 4.13 -1.09 -12.63
CA VAL A 299 3.60 -0.01 -11.79
C VAL A 299 2.13 -0.28 -11.53
N GLY A 300 1.76 -0.43 -10.26
CA GLY A 300 0.36 -0.57 -9.87
C GLY A 300 -0.44 0.70 -10.20
N PRO A 301 -1.78 0.63 -10.31
CA PRO A 301 -2.61 1.82 -10.48
C PRO A 301 -2.63 2.67 -9.20
N ILE A 302 -1.62 3.53 -9.07
CA ILE A 302 -1.35 4.34 -7.86
C ILE A 302 -2.57 5.19 -7.47
N GLY A 303 -3.22 5.85 -8.45
CA GLY A 303 -4.39 6.68 -8.20
C GLY A 303 -5.55 5.89 -7.59
N ALA A 304 -5.82 4.68 -8.10
CA ALA A 304 -6.85 3.82 -7.53
C ALA A 304 -6.56 3.46 -6.07
N LEU A 305 -5.29 3.15 -5.76
CA LEU A 305 -4.87 2.81 -4.41
C LEU A 305 -4.96 4.02 -3.45
N ALA A 306 -4.57 5.21 -3.93
CA ALA A 306 -4.69 6.46 -3.18
C ALA A 306 -6.16 6.83 -2.85
N GLU A 307 -7.10 6.49 -3.73
CA GLU A 307 -8.53 6.67 -3.51
C GLU A 307 -9.18 5.53 -2.70
N GLY A 308 -8.40 4.56 -2.21
CA GLY A 308 -8.91 3.37 -1.53
C GLY A 308 -9.61 2.36 -2.47
N GLY A 309 -9.43 2.48 -3.78
CA GLY A 309 -10.01 1.61 -4.82
C GLY A 309 -9.28 0.28 -4.97
N VAL A 310 -9.19 -0.47 -3.87
CA VAL A 310 -8.44 -1.73 -3.79
C VAL A 310 -8.92 -2.81 -4.76
N TRP A 311 -10.20 -2.79 -5.13
CA TRP A 311 -10.74 -3.70 -6.13
C TRP A 311 -10.14 -3.46 -7.52
N THR A 312 -10.14 -2.21 -7.97
CA THR A 312 -9.55 -1.80 -9.26
C THR A 312 -8.05 -2.13 -9.29
N TYR A 313 -7.36 -1.86 -8.16
CA TYR A 313 -5.96 -2.20 -8.00
C TYR A 313 -5.72 -3.71 -8.12
N ALA A 314 -6.48 -4.53 -7.39
CA ALA A 314 -6.37 -5.99 -7.40
C ALA A 314 -6.59 -6.58 -8.81
N GLN A 315 -7.59 -6.08 -9.54
CA GLN A 315 -7.87 -6.52 -10.90
C GLN A 315 -6.71 -6.26 -11.86
N ALA A 316 -6.10 -5.07 -11.79
CA ALA A 316 -4.97 -4.73 -12.66
C ALA A 316 -3.73 -5.58 -12.36
N VAL A 317 -3.39 -5.76 -11.07
CA VAL A 317 -2.25 -6.60 -10.67
C VAL A 317 -2.48 -8.05 -11.08
N ARG A 318 -3.67 -8.60 -10.82
CA ARG A 318 -4.04 -9.96 -11.20
C ARG A 318 -3.93 -10.19 -12.69
N ALA A 319 -4.43 -9.25 -13.51
CA ALA A 319 -4.37 -9.37 -14.97
C ALA A 319 -2.94 -9.48 -15.51
N VAL A 320 -1.99 -8.77 -14.88
CA VAL A 320 -0.57 -8.84 -15.24
C VAL A 320 0.08 -10.14 -14.76
N VAL A 321 -0.18 -10.54 -13.51
CA VAL A 321 0.35 -11.79 -12.94
C VAL A 321 -0.11 -12.99 -13.77
N GLU A 322 -1.40 -13.06 -14.09
CA GLU A 322 -1.96 -14.14 -14.93
C GLU A 322 -1.37 -14.14 -16.34
N ALA A 323 -1.21 -12.97 -16.97
CA ALA A 323 -0.63 -12.85 -18.30
C ALA A 323 0.83 -13.30 -18.34
N ALA A 324 1.64 -12.89 -17.37
CA ALA A 324 3.02 -13.30 -17.27
C ALA A 324 3.14 -14.83 -17.13
N ARG A 325 2.37 -15.43 -16.24
CA ARG A 325 2.37 -16.87 -15.97
C ARG A 325 1.79 -17.71 -17.09
N LEU A 326 0.84 -17.17 -17.83
CA LEU A 326 0.30 -17.83 -19.03
C LEU A 326 1.40 -18.09 -20.07
N ARG A 327 2.36 -17.17 -20.19
CA ARG A 327 3.50 -17.30 -21.12
C ARG A 327 4.64 -18.12 -20.52
N SER A 328 4.97 -17.90 -19.26
CA SER A 328 6.03 -18.62 -18.55
C SER A 328 5.77 -18.62 -17.04
N PRO A 329 5.52 -19.79 -16.43
CA PRO A 329 5.33 -19.89 -14.97
C PRO A 329 6.56 -19.46 -14.16
N ALA A 330 7.74 -19.41 -14.77
CA ALA A 330 8.99 -19.05 -14.11
C ALA A 330 9.24 -17.53 -14.06
N VAL A 331 8.42 -16.70 -14.73
CA VAL A 331 8.56 -15.24 -14.72
C VAL A 331 8.03 -14.69 -13.42
N TRP A 332 8.86 -13.92 -12.72
CA TRP A 332 8.45 -13.20 -11.50
C TRP A 332 7.86 -11.84 -11.81
N VAL A 333 6.82 -11.50 -11.08
CA VAL A 333 6.15 -10.19 -11.18
C VAL A 333 6.36 -9.43 -9.87
N LYS A 334 6.90 -8.21 -9.99
CA LYS A 334 7.07 -7.27 -8.88
C LYS A 334 6.13 -6.09 -9.08
N VAL A 335 5.44 -5.67 -8.04
CA VAL A 335 4.47 -4.57 -8.10
C VAL A 335 5.03 -3.32 -7.42
N ILE A 336 5.21 -2.26 -8.20
CA ILE A 336 5.66 -0.96 -7.70
C ILE A 336 4.45 -0.24 -7.11
N LEU A 337 4.53 0.08 -5.83
CA LEU A 337 3.49 0.79 -5.08
C LEU A 337 3.62 2.32 -5.23
N GLU A 338 4.82 2.83 -5.48
CA GLU A 338 5.18 4.26 -5.43
C GLU A 338 4.88 4.87 -4.06
N THR A 339 5.54 4.37 -3.05
CA THR A 339 5.26 4.65 -1.64
C THR A 339 5.28 6.13 -1.29
N SER A 340 6.07 6.94 -2.01
CA SER A 340 6.13 8.39 -1.82
C SER A 340 4.87 9.15 -2.25
N ALA A 341 3.97 8.49 -2.98
CA ALA A 341 2.68 9.04 -3.41
C ALA A 341 1.53 8.65 -2.47
N LEU A 342 1.78 7.72 -1.52
CA LEU A 342 0.75 7.04 -0.75
C LEU A 342 0.90 7.26 0.76
N GLY A 343 -0.22 7.28 1.47
CA GLY A 343 -0.24 7.15 2.92
C GLY A 343 0.14 5.73 3.37
N PRO A 344 0.51 5.56 4.66
CA PRO A 344 1.00 4.28 5.16
C PRO A 344 -0.03 3.15 5.03
N ASP A 345 -1.31 3.43 5.21
CA ASP A 345 -2.39 2.45 5.05
C ASP A 345 -2.55 1.99 3.60
N ALA A 346 -2.43 2.90 2.63
CA ALA A 346 -2.48 2.57 1.20
C ALA A 346 -1.28 1.71 0.78
N VAL A 347 -0.07 2.01 1.31
CA VAL A 347 1.12 1.17 1.11
C VAL A 347 0.88 -0.25 1.64
N VAL A 348 0.34 -0.38 2.85
CA VAL A 348 0.01 -1.68 3.46
C VAL A 348 -1.02 -2.43 2.62
N LYS A 349 -2.12 -1.78 2.24
CA LYS A 349 -3.17 -2.39 1.42
C LYS A 349 -2.65 -2.85 0.06
N GLY A 350 -1.84 -2.01 -0.59
CA GLY A 350 -1.19 -2.36 -1.85
C GLY A 350 -0.29 -3.59 -1.73
N ALA A 351 0.51 -3.67 -0.66
CA ALA A 351 1.38 -4.80 -0.39
C ALA A 351 0.60 -6.10 -0.13
N LEU A 352 -0.39 -6.05 0.78
CA LEU A 352 -1.26 -7.19 1.10
C LEU A 352 -1.99 -7.74 -0.13
N VAL A 353 -2.61 -6.86 -0.91
CA VAL A 353 -3.37 -7.25 -2.10
C VAL A 353 -2.43 -7.80 -3.18
N SER A 354 -1.28 -7.17 -3.43
CA SER A 354 -0.31 -7.66 -4.42
C SER A 354 0.15 -9.08 -4.11
N ALA A 355 0.53 -9.34 -2.86
CA ALA A 355 0.93 -10.68 -2.42
C ALA A 355 -0.24 -11.68 -2.54
N ALA A 356 -1.44 -11.31 -2.11
CA ALA A 356 -2.62 -12.18 -2.12
C ALA A 356 -3.09 -12.55 -3.54
N VAL A 357 -2.91 -11.67 -4.53
CA VAL A 357 -3.22 -11.97 -5.94
C VAL A 357 -2.07 -12.66 -6.67
N GLY A 358 -0.96 -12.94 -5.98
CA GLY A 358 0.12 -13.78 -6.46
C GLY A 358 1.31 -13.06 -7.08
N ALA A 359 1.53 -11.78 -6.78
CA ALA A 359 2.79 -11.13 -7.10
C ALA A 359 3.94 -11.75 -6.29
N ASP A 360 5.11 -11.89 -6.92
CA ASP A 360 6.30 -12.47 -6.28
C ASP A 360 7.03 -11.46 -5.39
N PHE A 361 6.90 -10.16 -5.71
CA PHE A 361 7.46 -9.05 -4.94
C PHE A 361 6.53 -7.84 -4.90
N VAL A 362 6.72 -7.03 -3.87
CA VAL A 362 6.29 -5.64 -3.82
C VAL A 362 7.52 -4.73 -3.88
N LYS A 363 7.40 -3.59 -4.58
CA LYS A 363 8.53 -2.65 -4.79
C LYS A 363 8.15 -1.25 -4.36
N THR A 364 9.07 -0.53 -3.73
CA THR A 364 8.79 0.80 -3.18
C THR A 364 8.48 1.84 -4.24
N SER A 365 9.35 2.02 -5.23
CA SER A 365 9.35 3.25 -6.04
C SER A 365 9.80 3.00 -7.49
N THR A 366 9.34 3.86 -8.38
CA THR A 366 9.81 3.92 -9.78
C THR A 366 11.18 4.61 -9.91
N GLY A 367 11.49 5.54 -9.02
CA GLY A 367 12.63 6.46 -9.11
C GLY A 367 12.32 7.73 -9.91
N TYR A 368 11.07 7.91 -10.37
CA TYR A 368 10.60 9.07 -11.15
C TYR A 368 9.64 9.96 -10.36
N HIS A 369 9.35 9.63 -9.12
CA HIS A 369 8.53 10.44 -8.23
C HIS A 369 9.40 11.22 -7.23
N ARG A 370 8.77 11.97 -6.31
CA ARG A 370 9.43 12.91 -5.37
C ARG A 370 10.40 12.28 -4.37
N ALA A 371 10.28 11.00 -4.06
CA ALA A 371 11.19 10.30 -3.15
C ALA A 371 11.40 8.84 -3.56
N GLY A 372 12.50 8.24 -3.10
CA GLY A 372 12.83 6.82 -3.28
C GLY A 372 12.52 5.98 -2.05
N ALA A 373 13.22 4.85 -1.92
CA ALA A 373 13.03 3.91 -0.82
C ALA A 373 13.38 4.51 0.55
N ARG A 374 12.52 4.27 1.53
CA ARG A 374 12.72 4.64 2.93
C ARG A 374 12.65 3.39 3.81
N PRO A 375 13.41 3.33 4.92
CA PRO A 375 13.35 2.21 5.85
C PRO A 375 11.93 1.93 6.36
N ALA A 376 11.18 2.98 6.65
CA ALA A 376 9.79 2.88 7.12
C ALA A 376 8.86 2.19 6.10
N ASP A 377 8.94 2.58 4.82
CA ASP A 377 8.10 1.99 3.77
C ASP A 377 8.48 0.51 3.53
N VAL A 378 9.78 0.20 3.57
CA VAL A 378 10.28 -1.18 3.46
C VAL A 378 9.78 -2.03 4.63
N ALA A 379 9.87 -1.53 5.88
CA ALA A 379 9.37 -2.23 7.06
C ALA A 379 7.85 -2.48 7.00
N LEU A 380 7.06 -1.45 6.61
CA LEU A 380 5.62 -1.58 6.38
C LEU A 380 5.29 -2.71 5.40
N MET A 381 5.98 -2.72 4.26
CA MET A 381 5.80 -3.72 3.21
C MET A 381 6.22 -5.12 3.68
N ALA A 382 7.38 -5.24 4.35
CA ALA A 382 7.89 -6.52 4.85
C ALA A 382 6.95 -7.16 5.87
N ILE A 383 6.40 -6.38 6.80
CA ILE A 383 5.41 -6.85 7.77
C ILE A 383 4.11 -7.27 7.06
N ALA A 384 3.68 -6.47 6.07
CA ALA A 384 2.44 -6.73 5.34
C ALA A 384 2.52 -8.02 4.53
N VAL A 385 3.58 -8.23 3.77
CA VAL A 385 3.71 -9.45 2.94
C VAL A 385 4.12 -10.69 3.75
N ALA A 386 4.75 -10.51 4.93
CA ALA A 386 5.08 -11.58 5.88
C ALA A 386 5.73 -12.82 5.23
N GLY A 387 6.63 -12.61 4.28
CA GLY A 387 7.32 -13.67 3.54
C GLY A 387 6.51 -14.36 2.45
N SER A 388 5.24 -13.99 2.22
CA SER A 388 4.45 -14.51 1.08
C SER A 388 4.82 -13.87 -0.25
N ALA A 389 5.50 -12.72 -0.22
CA ALA A 389 6.18 -12.08 -1.32
C ALA A 389 7.47 -11.44 -0.83
N GLY A 390 8.43 -11.23 -1.73
CA GLY A 390 9.64 -10.47 -1.40
C GLY A 390 9.40 -8.95 -1.42
N VAL A 391 10.36 -8.19 -0.90
CA VAL A 391 10.37 -6.72 -0.92
C VAL A 391 11.57 -6.21 -1.73
N LYS A 392 11.31 -5.36 -2.72
CA LYS A 392 12.35 -4.65 -3.47
C LYS A 392 12.36 -3.17 -3.09
N ALA A 393 13.46 -2.70 -2.56
CA ALA A 393 13.70 -1.29 -2.35
C ALA A 393 14.32 -0.66 -3.61
N SER A 394 13.85 0.50 -4.03
CA SER A 394 14.38 1.20 -5.21
C SER A 394 14.16 2.71 -5.15
N GLY A 395 14.98 3.43 -5.92
CA GLY A 395 14.99 4.90 -5.96
C GLY A 395 15.89 5.50 -4.87
N GLY A 396 16.88 6.28 -5.29
CA GLY A 396 17.76 7.02 -4.39
C GLY A 396 18.84 6.22 -3.66
N ILE A 397 19.01 4.92 -3.91
CA ILE A 397 20.00 4.08 -3.24
C ILE A 397 21.38 4.30 -3.87
N ARG A 398 22.24 5.08 -3.20
CA ARG A 398 23.54 5.52 -3.74
C ARG A 398 24.72 5.20 -2.83
N THR A 399 24.47 4.81 -1.59
CA THR A 399 25.49 4.54 -0.58
C THR A 399 25.36 3.14 -0.02
N ARG A 400 26.45 2.58 0.53
CA ARG A 400 26.44 1.29 1.21
C ARG A 400 25.59 1.32 2.48
N ALA A 401 25.61 2.45 3.19
CA ALA A 401 24.78 2.63 4.39
C ALA A 401 23.30 2.45 4.05
N ALA A 402 22.81 3.18 3.02
CA ALA A 402 21.45 3.02 2.52
C ALA A 402 21.13 1.59 2.12
N ALA A 403 22.00 0.94 1.34
CA ALA A 403 21.81 -0.43 0.91
C ALA A 403 21.68 -1.41 2.09
N ARG A 404 22.60 -1.33 3.06
CA ARG A 404 22.58 -2.17 4.26
C ARG A 404 21.35 -1.90 5.12
N ASN A 405 20.98 -0.65 5.34
CA ASN A 405 19.84 -0.29 6.17
C ASN A 405 18.53 -0.79 5.56
N LEU A 406 18.33 -0.64 4.24
CA LEU A 406 17.14 -1.14 3.57
C LEU A 406 17.04 -2.67 3.64
N LEU A 407 18.16 -3.40 3.47
CA LEU A 407 18.20 -4.85 3.67
C LEU A 407 17.89 -5.25 5.13
N ARG A 408 18.41 -4.51 6.10
CA ARG A 408 18.12 -4.74 7.53
C ARG A 408 16.63 -4.55 7.84
N PHE A 409 15.94 -3.64 7.17
CA PHE A 409 14.50 -3.42 7.32
C PHE A 409 13.62 -4.32 6.45
N GLY A 410 14.20 -5.36 5.84
CA GLY A 410 13.46 -6.42 5.20
C GLY A 410 13.36 -6.33 3.68
N ALA A 411 14.20 -5.51 3.01
CA ALA A 411 14.34 -5.61 1.56
C ALA A 411 15.12 -6.87 1.18
N ASP A 412 14.65 -7.60 0.18
CA ASP A 412 15.33 -8.75 -0.43
C ASP A 412 16.11 -8.33 -1.69
N ARG A 413 15.72 -7.22 -2.32
CA ARG A 413 16.29 -6.71 -3.56
C ARG A 413 16.50 -5.19 -3.48
N LEU A 414 17.52 -4.71 -4.19
CA LEU A 414 17.90 -3.31 -4.28
C LEU A 414 17.98 -2.87 -5.74
N GLY A 415 17.01 -2.07 -6.20
CA GLY A 415 17.06 -1.46 -7.54
C GLY A 415 17.86 -0.15 -7.51
N THR A 416 18.98 -0.12 -8.20
CA THR A 416 19.87 1.06 -8.20
C THR A 416 20.56 1.27 -9.55
N SER A 417 20.77 2.54 -9.93
CA SER A 417 21.64 2.95 -11.04
C SER A 417 23.09 3.17 -10.61
N SER A 418 23.41 2.92 -9.33
CA SER A 418 24.74 3.14 -8.74
C SER A 418 25.34 1.84 -8.23
N ALA A 419 25.10 0.72 -8.92
CA ALA A 419 25.48 -0.62 -8.47
C ALA A 419 26.96 -0.72 -8.07
N LEU A 420 27.87 -0.22 -8.89
CA LEU A 420 29.31 -0.26 -8.64
C LEU A 420 29.70 0.49 -7.36
N LYS A 421 29.12 1.67 -7.11
CA LYS A 421 29.37 2.44 -5.88
C LYS A 421 28.98 1.71 -4.60
N LEU A 422 28.02 0.78 -4.70
CA LEU A 422 27.63 -0.04 -3.56
C LEU A 422 28.60 -1.20 -3.32
N LEU A 423 29.38 -1.58 -4.33
CA LEU A 423 30.34 -2.68 -4.31
C LEU A 423 31.77 -2.24 -3.98
N ASP A 424 32.15 -1.01 -4.30
CA ASP A 424 33.50 -0.53 -4.08
C ASP A 424 33.91 -0.65 -2.61
N GLU A 425 35.04 -1.30 -2.33
CA GLU A 425 35.69 -1.30 -1.02
C GLU A 425 36.47 0.01 -0.88
N ALA A 426 36.11 0.82 0.12
CA ALA A 426 36.91 1.97 0.49
C ALA A 426 38.10 1.54 1.32
#